data_1ccfb4971fd6ebac1cdac18624462f22
#
_entry.id   1ccfb4971fd6ebac1cdac18624462f22
#
_cell.length_a   1.000
_cell.length_b   1.000
_cell.length_c   1.000
_cell.angle_alpha   90.00
_cell.angle_beta   90.00
_cell.angle_gamma   90.00
#
_symmetry.space_group_name_H-M   'P 1'
#
loop_
_entity.id
_entity.type
_entity.pdbx_description
1 polymer ?
#
loop_
_entity_poly.entity_id
_entity_poly.type
_entity_poly.pdbx_seq_one_letter_code
_entity_poly.pdbx_strand_id
1 'polypeptide(L)'
;MNLKLDELTKEELQKIIEKIAKRLSKEQYEYLQHLITECTEKENTADISPQSLMSQGFVDEKMLQIEEWKQQIEDGKLYLDTEEYEDYGDDYWDREWIVEYYDNQQIGDKIMFMMRFANDCINDRRYQEANSIYEWLWEMEVGTDYEDGEFVDLDTLAENGIIATDMKQLALQTLYANYQVLKKEKGQRCFICISIILLLKTCIWKRYSMLEGKR
;
A
#
# COMPACT_ATOMS: atom_id res chain seq x y z
N MET A 1 13.35 -20.89 1.68
CA MET A 1 13.06 -21.92 0.66
C MET A 1 12.85 -21.17 -0.64
N ASN A 2 13.91 -21.06 -1.48
CA ASN A 2 13.80 -20.37 -2.77
C ASN A 2 13.15 -21.32 -3.77
N LEU A 3 11.90 -21.03 -4.14
CA LEU A 3 11.23 -21.70 -5.26
C LEU A 3 11.89 -21.17 -6.55
N LYS A 4 12.60 -22.04 -7.25
CA LYS A 4 13.16 -21.74 -8.58
C LYS A 4 12.04 -21.83 -9.62
N LEU A 5 11.23 -20.76 -9.72
CA LEU A 5 10.11 -20.69 -10.67
C LEU A 5 10.60 -20.52 -12.11
N ASP A 6 11.81 -20.02 -12.28
CA ASP A 6 12.43 -19.80 -13.60
C ASP A 6 12.77 -21.11 -14.34
N GLU A 7 12.79 -22.25 -13.63
CA GLU A 7 13.06 -23.57 -14.20
C GLU A 7 11.77 -24.33 -14.59
N LEU A 8 10.58 -23.76 -14.30
CA LEU A 8 9.30 -24.42 -14.57
C LEU A 8 8.79 -24.14 -15.99
N THR A 9 8.29 -25.19 -16.64
CA THR A 9 7.63 -25.05 -17.93
C THR A 9 6.25 -24.38 -17.80
N LYS A 10 5.71 -23.89 -18.92
CA LYS A 10 4.39 -23.25 -18.96
C LYS A 10 3.29 -24.20 -18.44
N GLU A 11 3.39 -25.50 -18.79
CA GLU A 11 2.45 -26.53 -18.37
C GLU A 11 2.52 -26.83 -16.87
N GLU A 12 3.71 -26.78 -16.27
CA GLU A 12 3.92 -26.97 -14.84
C GLU A 12 3.37 -25.79 -14.05
N LEU A 13 3.60 -24.57 -14.53
CA LEU A 13 3.05 -23.35 -13.96
C LEU A 13 1.52 -23.34 -14.00
N GLN A 14 0.92 -23.75 -15.13
CA GLN A 14 -0.52 -23.86 -15.26
C GLN A 14 -1.10 -24.84 -14.25
N LYS A 15 -0.49 -26.02 -14.06
CA LYS A 15 -0.91 -27.01 -13.06
C LYS A 15 -0.81 -26.47 -11.62
N ILE A 16 0.19 -25.65 -11.32
CA ILE A 16 0.36 -25.02 -10.00
C ILE A 16 -0.77 -24.02 -9.79
N ILE A 17 -1.05 -23.16 -10.77
CA ILE A 17 -2.13 -22.17 -10.72
C ILE A 17 -3.49 -22.86 -10.51
N GLU A 18 -3.77 -23.93 -11.25
CA GLU A 18 -5.01 -24.70 -11.07
C GLU A 18 -5.14 -25.33 -9.68
N LYS A 19 -4.03 -25.81 -9.09
CA LYS A 19 -4.04 -26.34 -7.72
C LYS A 19 -4.27 -25.26 -6.69
N ILE A 20 -3.73 -24.07 -6.90
CA ILE A 20 -3.93 -22.92 -6.02
C ILE A 20 -5.39 -22.43 -6.13
N ALA A 21 -5.90 -22.30 -7.36
CA ALA A 21 -7.27 -21.88 -7.64
C ALA A 21 -8.33 -22.75 -6.94
N LYS A 22 -8.09 -24.06 -6.84
CA LYS A 22 -8.98 -25.00 -6.11
C LYS A 22 -9.01 -24.80 -4.60
N ARG A 23 -8.07 -24.04 -4.03
CA ARG A 23 -7.97 -23.77 -2.58
C ARG A 23 -8.42 -22.36 -2.20
N LEU A 24 -8.75 -21.53 -3.19
CA LEU A 24 -9.25 -20.18 -2.97
C LEU A 24 -10.73 -20.21 -2.55
N SER A 25 -11.15 -19.25 -1.75
CA SER A 25 -12.58 -18.98 -1.53
C SER A 25 -13.22 -18.52 -2.84
N LYS A 26 -14.56 -18.58 -2.93
CA LYS A 26 -15.29 -18.15 -4.11
C LYS A 26 -14.94 -16.71 -4.53
N GLU A 27 -14.90 -15.80 -3.56
CA GLU A 27 -14.55 -14.38 -3.77
C GLU A 27 -13.12 -14.20 -4.28
N GLN A 28 -12.17 -14.95 -3.71
CA GLN A 28 -10.77 -14.92 -4.14
C GLN A 28 -10.58 -15.50 -5.54
N TYR A 29 -11.39 -16.51 -5.90
CA TYR A 29 -11.37 -17.10 -7.24
C TYR A 29 -11.97 -16.16 -8.30
N GLU A 30 -13.10 -15.51 -8.00
CA GLU A 30 -13.72 -14.49 -8.86
C GLU A 30 -12.75 -13.31 -9.10
N TYR A 31 -12.06 -12.87 -8.05
CA TYR A 31 -11.04 -11.83 -8.17
C TYR A 31 -9.84 -12.27 -9.03
N LEU A 32 -9.37 -13.50 -8.86
CA LEU A 32 -8.30 -14.05 -9.70
C LEU A 32 -8.73 -14.14 -11.16
N GLN A 33 -9.96 -14.57 -11.43
CA GLN A 33 -10.50 -14.61 -12.80
C GLN A 33 -10.59 -13.20 -13.41
N HIS A 34 -11.03 -12.22 -12.66
CA HIS A 34 -11.05 -10.82 -13.11
C HIS A 34 -9.65 -10.34 -13.51
N LEU A 35 -8.64 -10.59 -12.69
CA LEU A 35 -7.25 -10.24 -12.98
C LEU A 35 -6.71 -10.94 -14.24
N ILE A 36 -7.02 -12.23 -14.42
CA ILE A 36 -6.61 -12.98 -15.62
C ILE A 36 -7.28 -12.40 -16.87
N THR A 37 -8.57 -12.10 -16.79
CA THR A 37 -9.34 -11.51 -17.91
C THR A 37 -8.78 -10.13 -18.28
N GLU A 38 -8.52 -9.27 -17.29
CA GLU A 38 -7.86 -7.98 -17.53
C GLU A 38 -6.49 -8.12 -18.20
N CYS A 39 -5.70 -9.11 -17.80
CA CYS A 39 -4.39 -9.35 -18.41
C CYS A 39 -4.51 -9.86 -19.85
N THR A 40 -5.51 -10.69 -20.14
CA THR A 40 -5.69 -11.28 -21.49
C THR A 40 -6.38 -10.34 -22.47
N GLU A 41 -7.30 -9.51 -22.01
CA GLU A 41 -7.95 -8.48 -22.85
C GLU A 41 -6.96 -7.40 -23.29
N LYS A 42 -5.98 -7.04 -22.42
CA LYS A 42 -4.93 -6.09 -22.75
C LYS A 42 -3.90 -6.62 -23.78
N GLU A 43 -3.78 -7.93 -23.98
CA GLU A 43 -2.93 -8.48 -25.04
C GLU A 43 -3.55 -8.38 -26.43
N ASN A 44 -4.87 -8.28 -26.55
CA ASN A 44 -5.58 -8.23 -27.84
C ASN A 44 -5.86 -6.81 -28.37
N THR A 45 -5.54 -5.77 -27.58
CA THR A 45 -5.66 -4.35 -27.98
C THR A 45 -4.32 -3.67 -28.19
N ALA A 46 -3.35 -4.39 -28.76
CA ALA A 46 -2.11 -3.76 -29.23
C ALA A 46 -2.45 -2.93 -30.47
N ASP A 47 -2.63 -1.63 -30.31
CA ASP A 47 -2.39 -0.54 -31.25
C ASP A 47 -3.26 0.73 -31.00
N ILE A 48 -3.94 0.83 -29.87
CA ILE A 48 -4.45 2.14 -29.48
C ILE A 48 -3.66 2.57 -28.24
N SER A 49 -2.63 3.38 -28.46
CA SER A 49 -1.99 4.11 -27.35
C SER A 49 -3.09 4.91 -26.64
N PRO A 50 -3.52 4.51 -25.41
CA PRO A 50 -4.50 5.30 -24.69
C PRO A 50 -3.84 6.66 -24.45
N GLN A 51 -4.50 7.71 -24.93
CA GLN A 51 -4.06 9.07 -24.58
C GLN A 51 -4.06 9.15 -23.05
N SER A 52 -2.92 9.54 -22.48
CA SER A 52 -2.81 9.84 -21.05
C SER A 52 -3.91 10.82 -20.67
N LEU A 53 -4.69 10.51 -19.64
CA LEU A 53 -5.77 11.37 -19.16
C LEU A 53 -5.23 12.60 -18.46
N MET A 54 -4.03 12.49 -17.87
CA MET A 54 -3.35 13.59 -17.18
C MET A 54 -2.24 14.17 -18.04
N SER A 55 -2.21 15.52 -18.18
CA SER A 55 -1.09 16.17 -18.83
C SER A 55 0.20 16.04 -18.03
N GLN A 56 1.37 15.98 -18.68
CA GLN A 56 2.64 15.89 -17.97
C GLN A 56 2.84 17.06 -17.01
N GLY A 57 2.55 18.29 -17.44
CA GLY A 57 2.69 19.46 -16.57
C GLY A 57 1.83 19.41 -15.30
N PHE A 58 0.64 18.81 -15.37
CA PHE A 58 -0.20 18.58 -14.19
C PHE A 58 0.45 17.56 -13.23
N VAL A 59 0.97 16.47 -13.79
CA VAL A 59 1.64 15.44 -12.96
C VAL A 59 2.89 16.01 -12.30
N ASP A 60 3.71 16.75 -13.04
CA ASP A 60 4.93 17.37 -12.52
C ASP A 60 4.61 18.36 -11.38
N GLU A 61 3.56 19.17 -11.54
CA GLU A 61 3.09 20.09 -10.49
C GLU A 61 2.67 19.34 -9.23
N LYS A 62 1.90 18.25 -9.39
CA LYS A 62 1.44 17.47 -8.24
C LYS A 62 2.56 16.69 -7.56
N MET A 63 3.50 16.14 -8.32
CA MET A 63 4.68 15.50 -7.76
C MET A 63 5.54 16.50 -6.99
N LEU A 64 5.72 17.72 -7.49
CA LEU A 64 6.45 18.76 -6.75
C LEU A 64 5.75 19.10 -5.42
N GLN A 65 4.43 19.25 -5.44
CA GLN A 65 3.64 19.50 -4.22
C GLN A 65 3.78 18.35 -3.20
N ILE A 66 3.76 17.10 -3.68
CA ILE A 66 3.95 15.92 -2.84
C ILE A 66 5.36 15.90 -2.23
N GLU A 67 6.40 16.18 -3.02
CA GLU A 67 7.78 16.25 -2.51
C GLU A 67 7.97 17.35 -1.46
N GLU A 68 7.29 18.48 -1.61
CA GLU A 68 7.29 19.52 -0.57
C GLU A 68 6.67 19.03 0.75
N TRP A 69 5.57 18.29 0.69
CA TRP A 69 4.93 17.73 1.88
C TRP A 69 5.77 16.62 2.53
N LYS A 70 6.36 15.74 1.73
CA LYS A 70 7.30 14.72 2.23
C LYS A 70 8.45 15.38 3.00
N GLN A 71 9.08 16.38 2.40
CA GLN A 71 10.17 17.11 3.04
C GLN A 71 9.74 17.79 4.34
N GLN A 72 8.51 18.35 4.40
CA GLN A 72 7.99 18.97 5.61
C GLN A 72 7.74 17.96 6.74
N ILE A 73 7.30 16.74 6.40
CA ILE A 73 7.13 15.64 7.36
C ILE A 73 8.49 15.17 7.85
N GLU A 74 9.42 14.90 6.95
CA GLU A 74 10.79 14.44 7.27
C GLU A 74 11.58 15.47 8.07
N ASP A 75 11.40 16.77 7.81
CA ASP A 75 12.01 17.87 8.57
C ASP A 75 11.32 18.10 9.95
N GLY A 76 10.27 17.39 10.28
CA GLY A 76 9.47 17.59 11.49
C GLY A 76 8.71 18.91 11.53
N LYS A 77 8.47 19.57 10.37
CA LYS A 77 7.66 20.78 10.28
C LYS A 77 6.16 20.49 10.28
N LEU A 78 5.79 19.30 9.83
CA LEU A 78 4.47 18.73 9.96
C LEU A 78 4.54 17.60 10.99
N TYR A 79 3.79 17.72 12.05
CA TYR A 79 3.74 16.80 13.18
C TYR A 79 2.31 16.71 13.71
N LEU A 80 2.02 15.67 14.49
CA LEU A 80 0.75 15.51 15.19
C LEU A 80 0.86 16.10 16.59
N ASP A 81 -0.15 16.86 16.97
CA ASP A 81 -0.30 17.26 18.35
C ASP A 81 -0.79 16.07 19.18
N THR A 82 -0.35 15.96 20.43
CA THR A 82 -0.69 14.87 21.33
C THR A 82 -1.31 15.36 22.62
N GLU A 83 -2.23 14.60 23.17
CA GLU A 83 -2.77 14.81 24.51
C GLU A 83 -2.71 13.49 25.27
N GLU A 84 -2.08 13.52 26.45
CA GLU A 84 -2.03 12.38 27.36
C GLU A 84 -3.02 12.52 28.49
N TYR A 85 -3.69 11.42 28.80
CA TYR A 85 -4.50 11.33 30.01
C TYR A 85 -4.42 9.94 30.63
N GLU A 86 -4.59 9.91 31.96
CA GLU A 86 -4.72 8.65 32.68
C GLU A 86 -6.15 8.11 32.51
N ASP A 87 -6.31 6.92 31.94
CA ASP A 87 -7.57 6.19 32.03
C ASP A 87 -7.59 5.37 33.33
N TYR A 88 -8.58 5.69 34.16
CA TYR A 88 -8.87 4.92 35.36
C TYR A 88 -9.89 3.85 34.99
N GLY A 89 -9.41 2.65 34.64
CA GLY A 89 -10.25 1.47 34.49
C GLY A 89 -11.08 1.19 35.75
N ASP A 90 -11.93 0.17 35.71
CA ASP A 90 -12.81 -0.21 36.82
C ASP A 90 -12.06 -0.51 38.15
N ASP A 91 -10.75 -0.80 38.06
CA ASP A 91 -9.89 -1.02 39.23
C ASP A 91 -8.79 0.05 39.34
N TYR A 92 -8.65 0.67 40.51
CA TYR A 92 -7.66 1.71 40.85
C TYR A 92 -6.20 1.32 40.53
N TRP A 93 -5.91 0.04 40.32
CA TRP A 93 -4.58 -0.48 40.02
C TRP A 93 -4.32 -0.67 38.50
N ASP A 94 -5.36 -0.54 37.66
CA ASP A 94 -5.28 -0.68 36.19
C ASP A 94 -5.25 0.73 35.54
N ARG A 95 -4.16 1.46 35.81
CA ARG A 95 -3.96 2.77 35.18
C ARG A 95 -3.22 2.56 33.88
N GLU A 96 -3.86 2.93 32.79
CA GLU A 96 -3.23 3.02 31.47
C GLU A 96 -3.09 4.49 31.06
N TRP A 97 -1.93 4.84 30.53
CA TRP A 97 -1.74 6.12 29.87
C TRP A 97 -2.23 5.99 28.44
N ILE A 98 -3.18 6.84 28.05
CA ILE A 98 -3.70 6.91 26.71
C ILE A 98 -3.15 8.18 26.06
N VAL A 99 -2.59 8.00 24.85
CA VAL A 99 -2.16 9.11 24.00
C VAL A 99 -3.18 9.26 22.89
N GLU A 100 -3.78 10.44 22.78
CA GLU A 100 -4.63 10.82 21.66
C GLU A 100 -3.86 11.73 20.71
N TYR A 101 -4.05 11.51 19.40
CA TYR A 101 -3.39 12.26 18.34
C TYR A 101 -4.37 13.22 17.67
N TYR A 102 -3.94 14.46 17.47
CA TYR A 102 -4.74 15.50 16.83
C TYR A 102 -4.04 16.02 15.59
N ASP A 103 -4.72 15.98 14.45
CA ASP A 103 -4.19 16.42 13.16
C ASP A 103 -4.58 17.88 12.85
N ASN A 104 -4.06 18.83 13.64
CA ASN A 104 -4.31 20.26 13.45
C ASN A 104 -3.66 20.81 12.18
N GLN A 105 -2.69 20.10 11.61
CA GLN A 105 -1.92 20.51 10.42
C GLN A 105 -2.43 19.84 9.12
N GLN A 106 -3.53 19.06 9.20
CA GLN A 106 -4.15 18.39 8.07
C GLN A 106 -3.18 17.44 7.34
N ILE A 107 -2.39 16.69 8.10
CA ILE A 107 -1.44 15.69 7.59
C ILE A 107 -2.21 14.53 6.96
N GLY A 108 -3.27 14.07 7.62
CA GLY A 108 -4.15 13.03 7.09
C GLY A 108 -4.73 13.38 5.73
N ASP A 109 -5.16 14.62 5.54
CA ASP A 109 -5.67 15.09 4.24
C ASP A 109 -4.58 15.07 3.15
N LYS A 110 -3.34 15.45 3.49
CA LYS A 110 -2.19 15.40 2.56
C LYS A 110 -1.86 13.97 2.19
N ILE A 111 -1.81 13.05 3.16
CA ILE A 111 -1.58 11.62 2.94
C ILE A 111 -2.69 11.01 2.07
N MET A 112 -3.94 11.32 2.38
CA MET A 112 -5.10 10.87 1.59
C MET A 112 -5.08 11.43 0.16
N PHE A 113 -4.58 12.65 -0.02
CA PHE A 113 -4.35 13.20 -1.36
C PHE A 113 -3.28 12.41 -2.11
N MET A 114 -2.13 12.10 -1.47
CA MET A 114 -1.05 11.32 -2.06
C MET A 114 -1.55 9.93 -2.50
N MET A 115 -2.33 9.24 -1.67
CA MET A 115 -2.92 7.94 -2.00
C MET A 115 -3.86 8.02 -3.20
N ARG A 116 -4.74 9.04 -3.25
CA ARG A 116 -5.66 9.25 -4.38
C ARG A 116 -4.90 9.55 -5.66
N PHE A 117 -3.91 10.45 -5.59
CA PHE A 117 -3.11 10.79 -6.75
C PHE A 117 -2.27 9.61 -7.27
N ALA A 118 -1.70 8.78 -6.37
CA ALA A 118 -1.01 7.55 -6.76
C ALA A 118 -1.95 6.57 -7.48
N ASN A 119 -3.19 6.44 -7.01
CA ASN A 119 -4.20 5.62 -7.68
C ASN A 119 -4.59 6.20 -9.08
N ASP A 120 -4.69 7.52 -9.20
CA ASP A 120 -4.93 8.18 -10.50
C ASP A 120 -3.74 7.95 -11.45
N CYS A 121 -2.51 7.97 -10.94
CA CYS A 121 -1.32 7.60 -11.70
C CYS A 121 -1.36 6.15 -12.20
N ILE A 122 -1.85 5.19 -11.37
CA ILE A 122 -2.08 3.82 -11.81
C ILE A 122 -3.08 3.76 -12.98
N ASN A 123 -4.19 4.47 -12.86
CA ASN A 123 -5.23 4.51 -13.89
C ASN A 123 -4.71 5.14 -15.20
N ASP A 124 -3.78 6.08 -15.10
CA ASP A 124 -3.10 6.73 -16.23
C ASP A 124 -1.84 5.99 -16.69
N ARG A 125 -1.56 4.80 -16.16
CA ARG A 125 -0.38 3.96 -16.45
C ARG A 125 0.98 4.58 -16.12
N ARG A 126 1.00 5.54 -15.24
CA ARG A 126 2.18 6.21 -14.67
C ARG A 126 2.65 5.47 -13.44
N TYR A 127 3.07 4.23 -13.65
CA TYR A 127 3.37 3.31 -12.54
C TYR A 127 4.61 3.70 -11.75
N GLN A 128 5.57 4.43 -12.34
CA GLN A 128 6.76 4.88 -11.63
C GLN A 128 6.42 5.95 -10.59
N GLU A 129 5.60 6.93 -10.99
CA GLU A 129 5.11 7.98 -10.10
C GLU A 129 4.27 7.39 -8.98
N ALA A 130 3.34 6.48 -9.30
CA ALA A 130 2.53 5.79 -8.29
C ALA A 130 3.38 4.99 -7.30
N ASN A 131 4.35 4.21 -7.82
CA ASN A 131 5.22 3.38 -6.99
C ASN A 131 6.08 4.21 -6.03
N SER A 132 6.66 5.31 -6.51
CA SER A 132 7.47 6.23 -5.70
C SER A 132 6.67 6.85 -4.54
N ILE A 133 5.37 7.15 -4.76
CA ILE A 133 4.50 7.65 -3.70
C ILE A 133 4.19 6.54 -2.70
N TYR A 134 3.81 5.35 -3.16
CA TYR A 134 3.48 4.24 -2.26
C TYR A 134 4.68 3.75 -1.45
N GLU A 135 5.87 3.65 -2.04
CA GLU A 135 7.10 3.27 -1.32
C GLU A 135 7.35 4.24 -0.18
N TRP A 136 7.26 5.53 -0.43
CA TRP A 136 7.43 6.53 0.62
C TRP A 136 6.34 6.43 1.69
N LEU A 137 5.06 6.25 1.32
CA LEU A 137 3.97 6.12 2.29
C LEU A 137 4.16 4.93 3.26
N TRP A 138 4.77 3.83 2.81
CA TRP A 138 5.05 2.68 3.66
C TRP A 138 6.28 2.84 4.56
N GLU A 139 7.16 3.76 4.24
CA GLU A 139 8.40 4.03 4.97
C GLU A 139 8.30 5.29 5.83
N MET A 140 7.26 6.11 5.62
CA MET A 140 7.13 7.38 6.34
C MET A 140 6.85 7.18 7.82
N GLU A 141 7.36 8.10 8.60
CA GLU A 141 7.07 8.28 10.01
C GLU A 141 6.73 9.76 10.25
N VAL A 142 5.60 10.02 10.90
CA VAL A 142 5.18 11.37 11.27
C VAL A 142 5.59 11.62 12.70
N GLY A 143 6.33 12.68 12.95
CA GLY A 143 6.69 13.10 14.31
C GLY A 143 5.47 13.58 15.10
N THR A 144 5.61 13.59 16.43
CA THR A 144 4.63 14.17 17.34
C THR A 144 5.28 15.31 18.13
N ASP A 145 4.49 16.15 18.79
CA ASP A 145 4.97 17.17 19.71
C ASP A 145 5.31 16.60 21.09
N TYR A 146 5.25 15.28 21.25
CA TYR A 146 5.57 14.58 22.47
C TYR A 146 7.05 14.72 22.85
N GLU A 147 7.36 14.98 24.14
CA GLU A 147 8.72 15.30 24.62
C GLU A 147 9.77 14.21 24.28
N ASP A 148 9.36 12.94 24.21
CA ASP A 148 10.24 11.81 23.91
C ASP A 148 10.39 11.53 22.41
N GLY A 149 9.80 12.35 21.52
CA GLY A 149 9.96 12.25 20.08
C GLY A 149 9.35 10.99 19.49
N GLU A 150 8.11 10.68 19.85
CA GLU A 150 7.38 9.55 19.29
C GLU A 150 7.11 9.76 17.78
N PHE A 151 7.23 8.69 17.03
CA PHE A 151 6.93 8.66 15.61
C PHE A 151 5.74 7.73 15.33
N VAL A 152 4.86 8.18 14.46
CA VAL A 152 3.62 7.51 14.10
C VAL A 152 3.70 7.05 12.65
N ASP A 153 3.55 5.75 12.43
CA ASP A 153 3.53 5.14 11.11
C ASP A 153 2.14 5.17 10.47
N LEU A 154 2.08 4.72 9.23
CA LEU A 154 0.84 4.72 8.44
C LEU A 154 -0.27 3.86 9.06
N ASP A 155 0.08 2.71 9.66
CA ASP A 155 -0.87 1.81 10.32
C ASP A 155 -1.50 2.50 11.54
N THR A 156 -0.68 3.16 12.35
CA THR A 156 -1.10 3.91 13.54
C THR A 156 -2.00 5.11 13.17
N LEU A 157 -1.68 5.83 12.08
CA LEU A 157 -2.55 6.90 11.56
C LEU A 157 -3.93 6.39 11.15
N ALA A 158 -4.00 5.19 10.55
CA ALA A 158 -5.27 4.57 10.18
C ALA A 158 -6.05 4.06 11.40
N GLU A 159 -5.39 3.46 12.38
CA GLU A 159 -6.00 2.97 13.62
C GLU A 159 -6.60 4.11 14.46
N ASN A 160 -5.94 5.26 14.50
CA ASN A 160 -6.42 6.45 15.18
C ASN A 160 -7.41 7.30 14.36
N GLY A 161 -7.77 6.85 13.15
CA GLY A 161 -8.78 7.53 12.32
C GLY A 161 -8.32 8.84 11.70
N ILE A 162 -7.02 9.16 11.74
CA ILE A 162 -6.44 10.34 11.08
C ILE A 162 -6.53 10.20 9.56
N ILE A 163 -6.34 8.97 9.07
CA ILE A 163 -6.57 8.63 7.67
C ILE A 163 -7.66 7.58 7.54
N ALA A 164 -8.56 7.77 6.57
CA ALA A 164 -9.64 6.83 6.26
C ALA A 164 -9.23 5.95 5.06
N THR A 165 -8.48 4.88 5.31
CA THR A 165 -8.00 4.00 4.25
C THR A 165 -8.18 2.52 4.57
N ASP A 166 -8.41 1.70 3.53
CA ASP A 166 -8.32 0.24 3.65
C ASP A 166 -6.86 -0.17 3.36
N MET A 167 -6.13 -0.48 4.43
CA MET A 167 -4.71 -0.89 4.35
C MET A 167 -4.49 -2.11 3.45
N LYS A 168 -5.48 -3.01 3.32
CA LYS A 168 -5.40 -4.15 2.40
C LYS A 168 -5.48 -3.70 0.94
N GLN A 169 -6.37 -2.77 0.66
CA GLN A 169 -6.50 -2.20 -0.67
C GLN A 169 -5.25 -1.41 -1.04
N LEU A 170 -4.72 -0.60 -0.13
CA LEU A 170 -3.48 0.15 -0.31
C LEU A 170 -2.30 -0.79 -0.63
N ALA A 171 -2.15 -1.86 0.13
CA ALA A 171 -1.11 -2.87 -0.12
C ALA A 171 -1.24 -3.52 -1.50
N LEU A 172 -2.46 -3.81 -1.96
CA LEU A 172 -2.70 -4.37 -3.29
C LEU A 172 -2.35 -3.37 -4.41
N GLN A 173 -2.70 -2.09 -4.24
CA GLN A 173 -2.36 -1.04 -5.19
C GLN A 173 -0.84 -0.83 -5.29
N THR A 174 -0.14 -0.81 -4.16
CA THR A 174 1.32 -0.75 -4.09
C THR A 174 1.96 -1.91 -4.85
N LEU A 175 1.53 -3.13 -4.57
CA LEU A 175 2.03 -4.32 -5.23
C LEU A 175 1.79 -4.29 -6.74
N TYR A 176 0.63 -3.81 -7.16
CA TYR A 176 0.31 -3.68 -8.58
C TYR A 176 1.20 -2.65 -9.27
N ALA A 177 1.40 -1.47 -8.67
CA ALA A 177 2.28 -0.43 -9.20
C ALA A 177 3.72 -0.95 -9.35
N ASN A 178 4.26 -1.54 -8.29
CA ASN A 178 5.61 -2.13 -8.28
C ASN A 178 5.77 -3.22 -9.35
N TYR A 179 4.78 -4.11 -9.49
CA TYR A 179 4.78 -5.12 -10.54
C TYR A 179 4.87 -4.52 -11.94
N GLN A 180 4.11 -3.47 -12.22
CA GLN A 180 4.11 -2.84 -13.55
C GLN A 180 5.44 -2.14 -13.85
N VAL A 181 6.09 -1.53 -12.85
CA VAL A 181 7.43 -0.95 -12.97
C VAL A 181 8.44 -2.04 -13.32
N LEU A 182 8.49 -3.13 -12.54
CA LEU A 182 9.41 -4.24 -12.77
C LEU A 182 9.18 -4.94 -14.12
N LYS A 183 7.92 -5.07 -14.56
CA LYS A 183 7.57 -5.61 -15.87
C LYS A 183 8.14 -4.76 -17.01
N LYS A 184 8.07 -3.42 -16.87
CA LYS A 184 8.59 -2.49 -17.87
C LYS A 184 10.11 -2.51 -17.94
N GLU A 185 10.80 -2.56 -16.80
CA GLU A 185 12.26 -2.52 -16.74
C GLU A 185 12.92 -3.78 -17.27
N LYS A 186 12.39 -4.96 -16.96
CA LYS A 186 13.03 -6.23 -17.28
C LYS A 186 12.59 -6.85 -18.59
N GLY A 187 11.59 -6.29 -19.29
CA GLY A 187 11.05 -6.85 -20.52
C GLY A 187 10.58 -8.31 -20.39
N GLN A 188 10.56 -8.82 -19.16
CA GLN A 188 10.23 -10.20 -18.83
C GLN A 188 8.87 -10.27 -18.15
N ARG A 189 8.06 -11.24 -18.57
CA ARG A 189 6.88 -11.68 -17.82
C ARG A 189 7.36 -12.27 -16.48
N CYS A 190 7.49 -11.42 -15.46
CA CYS A 190 8.08 -11.82 -14.21
C CYS A 190 7.05 -12.58 -13.36
N PHE A 191 7.08 -13.92 -13.41
CA PHE A 191 6.32 -14.79 -12.51
C PHE A 191 6.70 -14.62 -11.02
N ILE A 192 7.81 -13.97 -10.71
CA ILE A 192 8.29 -13.66 -9.37
C ILE A 192 7.24 -12.85 -8.58
N CYS A 193 6.47 -12.00 -9.25
CA CYS A 193 5.50 -11.12 -8.57
C CYS A 193 4.28 -11.85 -8.02
N ILE A 194 3.83 -12.96 -8.64
CA ILE A 194 2.75 -13.78 -8.05
C ILE A 194 3.23 -14.42 -6.75
N SER A 195 4.50 -14.80 -6.68
CA SER A 195 5.12 -15.36 -5.47
C SER A 195 5.31 -14.32 -4.37
N ILE A 196 5.63 -13.07 -4.72
CA ILE A 196 5.72 -11.95 -3.78
C ILE A 196 4.33 -11.60 -3.24
N ILE A 197 3.30 -11.55 -4.07
CA ILE A 197 1.91 -11.33 -3.64
C ILE A 197 1.45 -12.43 -2.68
N LEU A 198 1.83 -13.69 -2.93
CA LEU A 198 1.53 -14.81 -2.03
C LEU A 198 2.34 -14.77 -0.73
N LEU A 199 3.61 -14.35 -0.78
CA LEU A 199 4.48 -14.19 0.39
C LEU A 199 4.03 -13.03 1.28
N LEU A 200 3.64 -11.90 0.69
CA LEU A 200 3.14 -10.76 1.44
C LEU A 200 1.76 -11.03 2.05
N LYS A 201 0.87 -11.79 1.38
CA LYS A 201 -0.36 -12.30 2.02
C LYS A 201 -0.06 -13.13 3.26
N THR A 202 0.99 -13.95 3.24
CA THR A 202 1.39 -14.75 4.41
C THR A 202 2.06 -13.92 5.50
N CYS A 203 2.78 -12.86 5.16
CA CYS A 203 3.42 -11.96 6.14
C CYS A 203 2.40 -11.01 6.77
N ILE A 204 1.55 -10.37 5.97
CA ILE A 204 0.48 -9.48 6.45
C ILE A 204 -0.54 -10.30 7.27
N TRP A 205 -0.91 -11.49 6.82
CA TRP A 205 -1.86 -12.35 7.56
C TRP A 205 -1.28 -12.92 8.85
N LYS A 206 0.03 -13.20 8.90
CA LYS A 206 0.71 -13.60 10.15
C LYS A 206 0.73 -12.46 11.18
N ARG A 207 0.92 -11.23 10.75
CA ARG A 207 0.90 -10.06 11.64
C ARG A 207 -0.51 -9.82 12.19
N TYR A 208 -1.55 -9.88 11.34
CA TYR A 208 -2.95 -9.76 11.76
C TYR A 208 -3.43 -10.90 12.65
N SER A 209 -3.05 -12.16 12.39
CA SER A 209 -3.44 -13.30 13.25
C SER A 209 -2.75 -13.29 14.62
N MET A 210 -1.62 -12.60 14.78
CA MET A 210 -1.00 -12.38 16.09
C MET A 210 -1.73 -11.31 16.90
N LEU A 211 -2.39 -10.35 16.24
CA LEU A 211 -3.20 -9.32 16.92
C LEU A 211 -4.57 -9.84 17.35
N GLU A 212 -5.22 -10.73 16.58
CA GLU A 212 -6.48 -11.37 16.98
C GLU A 212 -6.31 -12.41 18.11
N GLY A 213 -5.12 -12.95 18.33
CA GLY A 213 -4.82 -13.93 19.40
C GLY A 213 -4.51 -13.29 20.75
N LYS A 214 -4.55 -11.97 20.88
CA LYS A 214 -4.29 -11.22 22.13
C LYS A 214 -5.53 -10.55 22.73
N ARG A 215 -6.73 -10.92 22.28
CA ARG A 215 -8.00 -10.56 22.95
C ARG A 215 -8.57 -11.70 23.73
#